data_bf927a86473e8064fb4fdf4d760147d3
#
_entry.id   bf927a86473e8064fb4fdf4d760147d3
#
_cell.length_a   1.000
_cell.length_b   1.000
_cell.length_c   1.000
_cell.angle_alpha   90.00
_cell.angle_beta   90.00
_cell.angle_gamma   90.00
#
_symmetry.space_group_name_H-M   'P 1'
#
loop_
_entity.id
_entity.type
_entity.pdbx_description
1 polymer ?
#
loop_
_entity_poly.entity_id
_entity_poly.type
_entity_poly.pdbx_seq_one_letter_code
_entity_poly.pdbx_strand_id
1 'polypeptide(L)'
;MNRKSKNITKTVAIVASALVLGVAGLFADQITTTIFNSYFQFGPADGTSTGGDEVGITNILHSIDSNSAYNAAPDWADIMQSTGSTNPGGDDRTPKTPRGVFNPNSGFGGEGAFVTDDASSGGFPDLSTYVGNGNKNSDPIGVWTWSTNSIPNKDDISNGYVYTKKVTAPDGTIHKLLFAGLEREVASGDSHVDIEFFQAGIGLSQDPACPKSCTFTGSNTNGDILVNMDFTNGGAIGGVTVRKRQEGATNNYVVADTLNGEGCNPAKDICGFNNGGTIKTGGWTGFDSHGAAITSLPTNQFTEFGLDLTALGLGAPCLATVEFKSRSSQSFTASLKDFALHSFQACTATAYTEIHTGNTPSSPTVDYDATSHSDIQSSTVAFNTTVHDQTVVTGQLGVVTPTGKVTFKQYNNGACTGTPAVTEDVLLVQVAAPTATTPGVAAADSSAVTPPAGTAVSWTAVFTPATGTPYTNQVAATPSCESLSAAQLASQVVTQIQQSGHDVTNTAITNGQPVVDVATVSVLPKNNTGTPAPTGTVTWNIYPNATCTGTTFTQQSSNTPTSSSSGLATYQLSYTPTSGTFVCFKAAYGGDTAYQPSASTFAEPICAFPNAGEEQLQ
;
A
#
# COMPACT_ATOMS: atom_id res chain seq x y z
N MET A 1 51.71 22.49 -47.63
CA MET A 1 51.69 21.52 -46.50
C MET A 1 50.50 21.81 -45.58
N ASN A 2 49.29 21.36 -45.91
CA ASN A 2 48.16 21.42 -44.95
C ASN A 2 46.86 20.84 -45.54
N ARG A 3 46.93 19.66 -46.12
CA ARG A 3 45.72 18.94 -46.65
C ARG A 3 45.61 17.45 -46.26
N LYS A 4 46.59 16.90 -45.54
CA LYS A 4 46.56 15.49 -45.09
C LYS A 4 46.14 15.27 -43.66
N SER A 5 46.04 16.31 -42.81
CA SER A 5 45.67 16.16 -41.39
C SER A 5 44.15 16.11 -41.15
N LYS A 6 43.30 16.64 -42.06
CA LYS A 6 41.84 16.68 -41.85
C LYS A 6 41.10 15.38 -42.19
N ASN A 7 41.72 14.49 -43.00
CA ASN A 7 41.06 13.23 -43.39
C ASN A 7 41.29 12.09 -42.39
N ILE A 8 42.36 12.13 -41.61
CA ILE A 8 42.65 11.09 -40.60
C ILE A 8 41.69 11.25 -39.40
N THR A 9 41.37 12.49 -39.02
CA THR A 9 40.45 12.74 -37.89
C THR A 9 39.00 12.34 -38.21
N LYS A 10 38.57 12.45 -39.45
CA LYS A 10 37.22 12.02 -39.86
C LYS A 10 37.07 10.49 -39.94
N THR A 11 38.12 9.80 -40.39
CA THR A 11 38.10 8.32 -40.53
C THR A 11 38.15 7.66 -39.15
N VAL A 12 38.89 8.22 -38.19
CA VAL A 12 38.94 7.72 -36.81
C VAL A 12 37.62 7.96 -36.08
N ALA A 13 36.93 9.10 -36.31
CA ALA A 13 35.62 9.37 -35.73
C ALA A 13 34.51 8.44 -36.25
N ILE A 14 34.56 8.08 -37.56
CA ILE A 14 33.57 7.15 -38.15
C ILE A 14 33.80 5.72 -37.68
N VAL A 15 35.06 5.28 -37.55
CA VAL A 15 35.38 3.94 -37.03
C VAL A 15 35.05 3.83 -35.53
N ALA A 16 35.28 4.86 -34.74
CA ALA A 16 34.89 4.88 -33.34
C ALA A 16 33.35 4.89 -33.15
N SER A 17 32.61 5.63 -33.99
CA SER A 17 31.15 5.63 -33.95
C SER A 17 30.54 4.31 -34.44
N ALA A 18 31.13 3.67 -35.46
CA ALA A 18 30.66 2.37 -35.91
C ALA A 18 31.02 1.22 -34.93
N LEU A 19 32.15 1.35 -34.21
CA LEU A 19 32.54 0.38 -33.18
C LEU A 19 31.68 0.51 -31.92
N VAL A 20 31.30 1.74 -31.52
CA VAL A 20 30.40 1.95 -30.38
C VAL A 20 28.98 1.49 -30.70
N LEU A 21 28.48 1.72 -31.91
CA LEU A 21 27.17 1.21 -32.34
C LEU A 21 27.14 -0.32 -32.51
N GLY A 22 28.25 -0.91 -32.99
CA GLY A 22 28.34 -2.37 -33.10
C GLY A 22 28.47 -3.09 -31.75
N VAL A 23 29.14 -2.46 -30.81
CA VAL A 23 29.25 -3.01 -29.42
C VAL A 23 27.95 -2.82 -28.64
N ALA A 24 27.24 -1.72 -28.84
CA ALA A 24 25.93 -1.52 -28.19
C ALA A 24 24.86 -2.51 -28.69
N GLY A 25 24.87 -2.85 -29.99
CA GLY A 25 23.97 -3.88 -30.54
C GLY A 25 24.29 -5.30 -30.07
N LEU A 26 25.59 -5.63 -29.91
CA LEU A 26 26.02 -6.94 -29.42
C LEU A 26 25.76 -7.11 -27.91
N PHE A 27 25.75 -6.02 -27.14
CA PHE A 27 25.37 -6.08 -25.71
C PHE A 27 23.86 -6.10 -25.51
N ALA A 28 23.06 -5.48 -26.38
CA ALA A 28 21.61 -5.55 -26.32
C ALA A 28 21.09 -6.98 -26.52
N ASP A 29 21.63 -7.71 -27.53
CA ASP A 29 21.25 -9.11 -27.78
C ASP A 29 21.68 -10.08 -26.68
N GLN A 30 22.79 -9.81 -25.97
CA GLN A 30 23.24 -10.64 -24.86
C GLN A 30 22.51 -10.33 -23.56
N ILE A 31 21.95 -9.13 -23.42
CA ILE A 31 21.22 -8.73 -22.20
C ILE A 31 19.85 -9.42 -22.14
N THR A 32 19.16 -9.56 -23.27
CA THR A 32 17.83 -10.18 -23.33
C THR A 32 17.83 -11.67 -23.00
N THR A 33 18.79 -12.43 -23.51
CA THR A 33 18.96 -13.85 -23.15
C THR A 33 19.36 -14.05 -21.70
N THR A 34 20.17 -13.16 -21.15
CA THR A 34 20.62 -13.23 -19.75
C THR A 34 19.52 -12.83 -18.77
N ILE A 35 18.59 -11.93 -19.16
CA ILE A 35 17.50 -11.48 -18.28
C ILE A 35 16.57 -12.65 -17.97
N PHE A 36 16.08 -13.39 -18.96
CA PHE A 36 15.18 -14.52 -18.69
C PHE A 36 15.83 -15.59 -17.83
N ASN A 37 16.96 -16.11 -18.25
CA ASN A 37 17.66 -17.19 -17.53
C ASN A 37 18.18 -16.81 -16.14
N SER A 38 18.29 -15.52 -15.84
CA SER A 38 18.70 -15.04 -14.52
C SER A 38 17.53 -14.85 -13.55
N TYR A 39 16.29 -14.80 -14.06
CA TYR A 39 15.13 -14.46 -13.24
C TYR A 39 14.04 -15.52 -13.21
N PHE A 40 14.10 -16.50 -14.10
CA PHE A 40 13.24 -17.67 -14.09
C PHE A 40 13.89 -18.83 -14.84
N GLN A 41 13.79 -20.05 -14.33
CA GLN A 41 14.29 -21.25 -14.99
C GLN A 41 13.25 -21.75 -15.99
N PHE A 42 13.60 -21.76 -17.27
CA PHE A 42 12.88 -22.49 -18.30
C PHE A 42 13.61 -23.79 -18.60
N GLY A 43 12.87 -24.85 -18.54
CA GLY A 43 13.45 -26.11 -18.91
C GLY A 43 13.60 -26.30 -20.40
N PRO A 44 14.76 -26.62 -20.96
CA PRO A 44 14.85 -27.25 -22.26
C PRO A 44 14.69 -28.73 -22.14
N ALA A 45 14.03 -29.29 -23.11
CA ALA A 45 14.01 -30.71 -23.37
C ALA A 45 15.31 -31.16 -24.03
N ASP A 46 16.46 -30.84 -23.52
CA ASP A 46 17.64 -31.27 -24.27
C ASP A 46 18.08 -32.71 -23.99
N GLY A 47 17.51 -33.39 -23.05
CA GLY A 47 17.76 -34.82 -22.83
C GLY A 47 19.24 -35.24 -22.84
N THR A 48 20.16 -34.29 -22.82
CA THR A 48 21.59 -34.51 -23.05
C THR A 48 22.45 -34.26 -21.82
N SER A 49 21.91 -33.84 -20.68
CA SER A 49 22.74 -33.70 -19.52
C SER A 49 23.06 -35.04 -18.88
N THR A 50 24.28 -35.46 -19.03
CA THR A 50 24.84 -36.69 -18.45
C THR A 50 25.39 -36.44 -17.03
N GLY A 51 25.01 -35.36 -16.37
CA GLY A 51 25.62 -34.88 -15.14
C GLY A 51 24.77 -34.78 -13.89
N GLY A 52 23.59 -35.29 -13.87
CA GLY A 52 22.71 -35.12 -12.70
C GLY A 52 22.17 -33.71 -12.55
N ASP A 53 22.28 -32.99 -13.59
CA ASP A 53 21.77 -31.66 -13.79
C ASP A 53 20.36 -31.75 -14.28
N GLU A 54 19.46 -31.58 -13.43
CA GLU A 54 18.05 -31.58 -13.76
C GLU A 54 17.59 -30.22 -14.18
N VAL A 55 18.50 -29.50 -14.69
CA VAL A 55 18.25 -28.25 -15.37
C VAL A 55 17.37 -28.57 -16.54
N GLY A 56 16.31 -28.28 -16.47
CA GLY A 56 15.42 -28.39 -17.48
C GLY A 56 14.52 -29.43 -17.20
N ILE A 57 13.42 -29.14 -17.12
CA ILE A 57 12.39 -29.79 -17.64
C ILE A 57 11.78 -30.82 -16.96
N THR A 58 12.55 -31.54 -16.37
CA THR A 58 12.04 -32.60 -15.57
C THR A 58 11.45 -32.08 -14.29
N ASN A 59 11.62 -30.80 -14.06
CA ASN A 59 11.11 -30.22 -12.83
C ASN A 59 10.53 -28.85 -13.07
N ILE A 60 9.26 -28.81 -13.33
CA ILE A 60 8.43 -27.65 -13.01
C ILE A 60 8.73 -27.14 -11.60
N LEU A 61 9.42 -27.97 -10.85
CA LEU A 61 9.37 -27.98 -9.42
C LEU A 61 10.71 -28.40 -8.92
N HIS A 62 11.67 -27.60 -9.19
CA HIS A 62 13.01 -27.88 -8.73
C HIS A 62 13.09 -27.76 -7.20
N SER A 63 13.34 -28.89 -6.55
CA SER A 63 13.83 -28.87 -5.19
C SER A 63 15.34 -28.68 -5.24
N ILE A 64 15.81 -27.44 -5.08
CA ILE A 64 17.20 -27.11 -4.73
C ILE A 64 18.23 -27.93 -5.54
N ASP A 65 18.57 -27.45 -6.71
CA ASP A 65 19.71 -27.95 -7.44
C ASP A 65 21.00 -27.66 -6.65
N SER A 66 21.82 -28.69 -6.49
CA SER A 66 23.14 -28.55 -5.86
C SER A 66 24.18 -27.90 -6.80
N ASN A 67 23.81 -27.55 -8.03
CA ASN A 67 24.72 -26.93 -8.98
C ASN A 67 24.69 -25.40 -8.85
N SER A 68 25.69 -24.85 -8.23
CA SER A 68 25.83 -23.44 -7.89
C SER A 68 25.85 -22.45 -9.07
N ALA A 69 25.87 -22.92 -10.31
CA ALA A 69 25.89 -22.06 -11.50
C ALA A 69 24.49 -21.64 -11.97
N TYR A 70 23.45 -22.39 -11.61
CA TYR A 70 22.06 -22.17 -12.01
C TYR A 70 21.13 -21.84 -10.83
N ASN A 71 21.60 -21.95 -9.61
CA ASN A 71 20.83 -21.75 -8.36
C ASN A 71 20.33 -20.32 -8.09
N ALA A 72 20.42 -19.42 -9.04
CA ALA A 72 20.07 -18.02 -8.79
C ALA A 72 18.66 -17.64 -9.29
N ALA A 73 18.07 -18.43 -10.18
CA ALA A 73 16.75 -18.16 -10.74
C ALA A 73 15.71 -19.11 -10.17
N PRO A 74 14.51 -18.62 -9.77
CA PRO A 74 13.45 -19.46 -9.23
C PRO A 74 12.75 -20.27 -10.32
N ASP A 75 12.19 -21.38 -9.90
CA ASP A 75 11.21 -22.20 -10.61
C ASP A 75 9.83 -22.09 -9.91
N TRP A 76 8.79 -22.71 -10.46
CA TRP A 76 7.45 -22.68 -9.89
C TRP A 76 7.39 -23.21 -8.45
N ALA A 77 8.17 -24.25 -8.12
CA ALA A 77 8.24 -24.77 -6.76
C ALA A 77 8.89 -23.83 -5.74
N ASP A 78 9.72 -22.90 -6.21
CA ASP A 78 10.35 -21.91 -5.35
C ASP A 78 9.41 -20.76 -5.02
N ILE A 79 8.55 -20.39 -5.98
CA ILE A 79 7.67 -19.22 -5.88
C ILE A 79 6.23 -19.58 -5.52
N MET A 80 5.81 -20.84 -5.68
CA MET A 80 4.49 -21.34 -5.28
C MET A 80 4.62 -22.28 -4.08
N GLN A 81 3.60 -22.31 -3.25
CA GLN A 81 3.55 -23.17 -2.07
C GLN A 81 2.30 -24.04 -2.09
N SER A 82 2.46 -25.35 -1.87
CA SER A 82 1.33 -26.26 -1.71
C SER A 82 0.50 -25.92 -0.46
N THR A 83 -0.82 -25.95 -0.60
CA THR A 83 -1.74 -25.83 0.54
C THR A 83 -2.08 -27.16 1.18
N GLY A 84 -1.64 -28.27 0.59
CA GLY A 84 -2.05 -29.62 0.98
C GLY A 84 -3.47 -30.00 0.54
N SER A 85 -4.16 -29.14 -0.21
CA SER A 85 -5.48 -29.46 -0.74
C SER A 85 -5.40 -30.51 -1.85
N THR A 86 -6.23 -31.54 -1.74
CA THR A 86 -6.45 -32.56 -2.77
C THR A 86 -7.81 -32.37 -3.46
N ASN A 87 -8.46 -31.23 -3.22
CA ASN A 87 -9.74 -30.92 -3.82
C ASN A 87 -9.58 -30.76 -5.33
N PRO A 88 -10.39 -31.41 -6.15
CA PRO A 88 -10.36 -31.25 -7.60
C PRO A 88 -10.70 -29.82 -8.06
N GLY A 89 -11.18 -28.97 -7.20
CA GLY A 89 -11.54 -27.59 -7.55
C GLY A 89 -13.02 -27.30 -7.31
N GLY A 90 -13.60 -26.39 -8.02
CA GLY A 90 -14.99 -25.96 -7.94
C GLY A 90 -15.24 -24.81 -8.91
N ASP A 91 -16.47 -24.42 -9.15
CA ASP A 91 -16.72 -23.28 -10.02
C ASP A 91 -16.11 -21.98 -9.43
N ASP A 92 -15.71 -21.05 -10.30
CA ASP A 92 -14.99 -19.83 -9.91
C ASP A 92 -15.84 -18.83 -9.11
N ARG A 93 -17.12 -19.11 -8.90
CA ARG A 93 -18.00 -18.34 -8.01
C ARG A 93 -17.85 -18.73 -6.54
N THR A 94 -17.44 -19.96 -6.25
CA THR A 94 -17.31 -20.45 -4.89
C THR A 94 -15.87 -20.25 -4.38
N PRO A 95 -15.67 -19.89 -3.12
CA PRO A 95 -14.34 -19.89 -2.54
C PRO A 95 -13.76 -21.30 -2.61
N LYS A 96 -12.79 -21.49 -3.50
CA LYS A 96 -12.03 -22.72 -3.62
C LYS A 96 -10.98 -22.78 -2.51
N THR A 97 -10.65 -23.97 -2.05
CA THR A 97 -9.37 -24.15 -1.38
C THR A 97 -8.35 -24.41 -2.47
N PRO A 98 -7.54 -23.43 -2.86
CA PRO A 98 -6.59 -23.61 -3.95
C PRO A 98 -5.59 -24.71 -3.58
N ARG A 99 -5.12 -25.47 -4.56
CA ARG A 99 -4.10 -26.51 -4.36
C ARG A 99 -2.73 -25.95 -4.05
N GLY A 100 -2.50 -24.71 -4.46
CA GLY A 100 -1.30 -23.94 -4.14
C GLY A 100 -1.59 -22.47 -3.99
N VAL A 101 -0.59 -21.72 -3.56
CA VAL A 101 -0.63 -20.26 -3.39
C VAL A 101 0.74 -19.67 -3.72
N PHE A 102 0.77 -18.44 -4.21
CA PHE A 102 2.02 -17.69 -4.35
C PHE A 102 2.65 -17.46 -2.99
N ASN A 103 3.97 -17.70 -2.89
CA ASN A 103 4.75 -17.50 -1.68
C ASN A 103 5.49 -16.15 -1.71
N PRO A 104 4.95 -15.08 -1.14
CA PRO A 104 5.60 -13.76 -1.13
C PRO A 104 6.90 -13.75 -0.31
N ASN A 105 7.13 -14.77 0.53
CA ASN A 105 8.32 -14.90 1.36
C ASN A 105 9.38 -15.81 0.74
N SER A 106 9.25 -16.17 -0.53
CA SER A 106 10.21 -17.02 -1.25
C SER A 106 11.62 -16.43 -1.34
N GLY A 107 11.77 -15.11 -1.11
CA GLY A 107 13.04 -14.40 -1.28
C GLY A 107 13.31 -13.91 -2.71
N PHE A 108 12.52 -14.35 -3.69
CA PHE A 108 12.70 -13.98 -5.09
C PHE A 108 11.99 -12.68 -5.46
N GLY A 109 11.07 -12.20 -4.63
CA GLY A 109 10.25 -11.00 -4.89
C GLY A 109 9.26 -11.22 -6.03
N GLY A 110 8.69 -10.13 -6.57
CA GLY A 110 7.68 -10.21 -7.63
C GLY A 110 6.29 -10.47 -7.09
N GLU A 111 5.37 -10.83 -7.98
CA GLU A 111 3.96 -11.10 -7.69
C GLU A 111 3.51 -12.32 -8.49
N GLY A 112 2.60 -13.12 -7.95
CA GLY A 112 2.15 -14.32 -8.63
C GLY A 112 0.77 -14.80 -8.19
N ALA A 113 0.24 -15.76 -8.93
CA ALA A 113 -1.00 -16.43 -8.62
C ALA A 113 -0.90 -17.92 -8.95
N PHE A 114 -1.53 -18.74 -8.12
CA PHE A 114 -1.81 -20.15 -8.38
C PHE A 114 -3.29 -20.27 -8.69
N VAL A 115 -3.60 -20.85 -9.84
CA VAL A 115 -4.98 -21.05 -10.30
C VAL A 115 -5.32 -22.52 -10.25
N THR A 116 -6.40 -22.85 -9.57
CA THR A 116 -6.89 -24.22 -9.44
C THR A 116 -8.14 -24.36 -10.29
N ASP A 117 -8.19 -25.35 -11.16
CA ASP A 117 -9.37 -25.71 -11.94
C ASP A 117 -9.90 -27.09 -11.58
N ASP A 118 -11.13 -27.37 -11.97
CA ASP A 118 -11.74 -28.69 -11.79
C ASP A 118 -11.23 -29.70 -12.81
N ALA A 119 -11.14 -30.92 -12.40
CA ALA A 119 -10.96 -32.05 -13.31
C ALA A 119 -12.31 -32.63 -13.74
N SER A 120 -12.57 -32.67 -15.03
CA SER A 120 -13.85 -33.16 -15.59
C SER A 120 -13.98 -34.69 -15.65
N SER A 121 -13.52 -35.41 -14.65
CA SER A 121 -13.34 -36.85 -14.75
C SER A 121 -14.17 -37.68 -13.76
N GLY A 122 -14.26 -38.98 -14.01
CA GLY A 122 -14.95 -39.91 -13.14
C GLY A 122 -16.48 -39.75 -13.12
N GLY A 123 -17.07 -39.08 -14.11
CA GLY A 123 -18.52 -38.81 -14.19
C GLY A 123 -18.95 -37.54 -13.49
N PHE A 124 -18.01 -36.71 -13.02
CA PHE A 124 -18.25 -35.34 -12.54
C PHE A 124 -18.04 -34.35 -13.68
N PRO A 125 -18.98 -33.41 -13.91
CA PRO A 125 -18.80 -32.38 -14.90
C PRO A 125 -17.79 -31.38 -14.38
N ASP A 126 -17.00 -30.82 -15.29
CA ASP A 126 -16.23 -29.59 -15.04
C ASP A 126 -17.19 -28.44 -14.73
N LEU A 127 -16.83 -27.61 -13.77
CA LEU A 127 -17.67 -26.51 -13.28
C LEU A 127 -17.36 -25.18 -13.95
N SER A 128 -16.34 -25.09 -14.80
CA SER A 128 -15.80 -23.87 -15.41
C SER A 128 -15.71 -23.98 -16.94
N THR A 129 -16.79 -24.35 -17.61
CA THR A 129 -16.77 -24.50 -19.08
C THR A 129 -17.54 -23.40 -19.81
N TYR A 130 -17.06 -23.01 -21.01
CA TYR A 130 -17.80 -22.12 -21.88
C TYR A 130 -19.04 -22.80 -22.49
N VAL A 131 -20.15 -22.08 -22.56
CA VAL A 131 -21.40 -22.61 -23.13
C VAL A 131 -21.34 -22.72 -24.65
N GLY A 132 -21.49 -23.93 -25.17
CA GLY A 132 -21.69 -24.16 -26.60
C GLY A 132 -20.49 -23.75 -27.47
N ASN A 133 -20.79 -23.23 -28.66
CA ASN A 133 -19.80 -22.86 -29.66
C ASN A 133 -19.77 -21.33 -29.96
N GLY A 134 -20.41 -20.52 -29.12
CA GLY A 134 -20.61 -19.10 -29.35
C GLY A 134 -19.47 -18.22 -28.85
N ASN A 135 -18.79 -18.61 -27.80
CA ASN A 135 -17.77 -17.79 -27.12
C ASN A 135 -16.41 -17.85 -27.84
N LYS A 136 -15.80 -16.68 -28.07
CA LYS A 136 -14.53 -16.54 -28.81
C LYS A 136 -13.66 -15.46 -28.19
N ASN A 137 -12.35 -15.54 -28.40
CA ASN A 137 -11.39 -14.52 -27.93
C ASN A 137 -11.71 -13.11 -28.46
N SER A 138 -12.29 -13.01 -29.66
CA SER A 138 -12.65 -11.72 -30.27
C SER A 138 -13.88 -11.05 -29.66
N ASP A 139 -14.67 -11.78 -28.91
CA ASP A 139 -15.93 -11.29 -28.38
C ASP A 139 -15.71 -10.39 -27.16
N PRO A 140 -16.63 -9.44 -26.88
CA PRO A 140 -16.62 -8.71 -25.62
C PRO A 140 -16.93 -9.64 -24.44
N ILE A 141 -16.28 -9.44 -23.29
CA ILE A 141 -16.48 -10.25 -22.07
C ILE A 141 -17.96 -10.39 -21.71
N GLY A 142 -18.75 -9.33 -21.82
CA GLY A 142 -20.16 -9.32 -21.41
C GLY A 142 -21.08 -10.22 -22.25
N VAL A 143 -20.60 -10.82 -23.36
CA VAL A 143 -21.36 -11.79 -24.14
C VAL A 143 -20.89 -13.23 -23.90
N TRP A 144 -19.78 -13.43 -23.21
CA TRP A 144 -19.33 -14.77 -22.82
C TRP A 144 -20.29 -15.40 -21.84
N THR A 145 -20.54 -16.67 -22.05
CA THR A 145 -21.42 -17.48 -21.20
C THR A 145 -20.73 -18.74 -20.77
N TRP A 146 -21.02 -19.18 -19.56
CA TRP A 146 -20.42 -20.37 -18.96
C TRP A 146 -21.45 -21.26 -18.28
N SER A 147 -21.11 -22.51 -18.10
CA SER A 147 -21.91 -23.51 -17.40
C SER A 147 -21.04 -24.66 -16.93
N THR A 148 -21.65 -25.55 -16.18
CA THR A 148 -21.09 -26.87 -15.85
C THR A 148 -21.32 -27.82 -17.02
N ASN A 149 -20.25 -28.41 -17.58
CA ASN A 149 -20.36 -29.36 -18.68
C ASN A 149 -19.14 -30.30 -18.73
N SER A 150 -19.18 -31.32 -19.58
CA SER A 150 -18.03 -32.16 -19.91
C SER A 150 -17.35 -31.64 -21.17
N ILE A 151 -16.04 -31.55 -21.13
CA ILE A 151 -15.18 -31.15 -22.26
C ILE A 151 -14.23 -32.28 -22.62
N PRO A 152 -13.61 -32.30 -23.81
CA PRO A 152 -12.56 -33.25 -24.13
C PRO A 152 -11.35 -33.08 -23.20
N ASN A 153 -10.88 -34.16 -22.59
CA ASN A 153 -9.78 -34.15 -21.62
C ASN A 153 -8.49 -33.49 -22.14
N LYS A 154 -8.26 -33.41 -23.45
CA LYS A 154 -7.13 -32.67 -24.04
C LYS A 154 -7.27 -31.14 -23.97
N ASP A 155 -8.49 -30.66 -23.80
CA ASP A 155 -8.85 -29.26 -23.68
C ASP A 155 -9.12 -28.86 -22.22
N ASP A 156 -8.96 -29.78 -21.27
CA ASP A 156 -9.21 -29.66 -19.84
C ASP A 156 -7.93 -29.19 -19.11
N ILE A 157 -8.06 -28.13 -18.35
CA ILE A 157 -7.00 -27.47 -17.59
C ILE A 157 -7.12 -27.88 -16.12
N SER A 158 -6.05 -28.20 -15.44
CA SER A 158 -6.10 -28.58 -14.03
C SER A 158 -5.46 -27.57 -13.08
N ASN A 159 -4.32 -27.01 -13.42
CA ASN A 159 -3.65 -25.97 -12.65
C ASN A 159 -3.04 -24.92 -13.58
N GLY A 160 -3.00 -23.68 -13.11
CA GLY A 160 -2.33 -22.59 -13.79
C GLY A 160 -1.44 -21.80 -12.84
N TYR A 161 -0.37 -21.24 -13.38
CA TYR A 161 0.63 -20.48 -12.63
C TYR A 161 0.96 -19.18 -13.33
N VAL A 162 1.10 -18.11 -12.56
CA VAL A 162 1.56 -16.81 -13.06
C VAL A 162 2.57 -16.21 -12.10
N TYR A 163 3.61 -15.61 -12.66
CA TYR A 163 4.59 -14.86 -11.92
C TYR A 163 5.05 -13.64 -12.72
N THR A 164 5.14 -12.49 -12.07
CA THR A 164 5.70 -11.27 -12.66
C THR A 164 6.78 -10.68 -11.78
N LYS A 165 7.79 -10.11 -12.44
CA LYS A 165 8.88 -9.42 -11.75
C LYS A 165 9.33 -8.20 -12.53
N LYS A 166 9.60 -7.10 -11.81
CA LYS A 166 10.33 -5.95 -12.35
C LYS A 166 11.82 -6.16 -12.11
N VAL A 167 12.61 -5.98 -13.13
CA VAL A 167 14.07 -6.10 -13.07
C VAL A 167 14.72 -4.88 -13.69
N THR A 168 15.85 -4.45 -13.13
CA THR A 168 16.62 -3.35 -13.70
C THR A 168 17.81 -3.93 -14.47
N ALA A 169 17.85 -3.68 -15.77
CA ALA A 169 18.98 -4.08 -16.62
C ALA A 169 20.24 -3.26 -16.29
N PRO A 170 21.42 -3.73 -16.69
CA PRO A 170 22.68 -3.02 -16.44
C PRO A 170 22.75 -1.60 -17.02
N ASP A 171 21.95 -1.29 -18.03
CA ASP A 171 21.84 0.04 -18.63
C ASP A 171 20.88 0.97 -17.85
N GLY A 172 20.25 0.47 -16.77
CA GLY A 172 19.28 1.18 -15.95
C GLY A 172 17.83 1.08 -16.44
N THR A 173 17.58 0.39 -17.56
CA THR A 173 16.21 0.17 -18.05
C THR A 173 15.46 -0.79 -17.13
N ILE A 174 14.20 -0.47 -16.83
CA ILE A 174 13.33 -1.34 -16.05
C ILE A 174 12.50 -2.20 -16.98
N HIS A 175 12.69 -3.51 -16.88
CA HIS A 175 11.92 -4.52 -17.60
C HIS A 175 10.85 -5.12 -16.68
N LYS A 176 9.66 -5.37 -17.23
CA LYS A 176 8.61 -6.16 -16.58
C LYS A 176 8.54 -7.51 -17.26
N LEU A 177 8.94 -8.55 -16.53
CA LEU A 177 8.89 -9.93 -16.97
C LEU A 177 7.57 -10.56 -16.51
N LEU A 178 6.99 -11.37 -17.39
CA LEU A 178 5.77 -12.15 -17.16
C LEU A 178 6.04 -13.61 -17.50
N PHE A 179 5.78 -14.48 -16.56
CA PHE A 179 5.88 -15.92 -16.71
C PHE A 179 4.51 -16.54 -16.42
N ALA A 180 4.13 -17.55 -17.19
CA ALA A 180 2.96 -18.34 -16.90
C ALA A 180 3.14 -19.79 -17.34
N GLY A 181 2.48 -20.69 -16.66
CA GLY A 181 2.47 -22.10 -16.95
C GLY A 181 1.11 -22.71 -16.66
N LEU A 182 0.80 -23.84 -17.28
CA LEU A 182 -0.43 -24.56 -17.04
C LEU A 182 -0.25 -26.08 -17.18
N GLU A 183 -1.09 -26.83 -16.47
CA GLU A 183 -1.22 -28.27 -16.55
C GLU A 183 -2.50 -28.61 -17.33
N ARG A 184 -2.39 -29.61 -18.20
CA ARG A 184 -3.52 -30.22 -18.94
C ARG A 184 -3.72 -31.65 -18.50
N GLU A 185 -4.95 -32.13 -18.47
CA GLU A 185 -5.21 -33.52 -18.07
C GLU A 185 -4.64 -34.56 -19.04
N VAL A 186 -4.62 -34.26 -20.34
CA VAL A 186 -4.12 -35.17 -21.37
C VAL A 186 -3.40 -34.43 -22.49
N ALA A 187 -2.28 -34.96 -22.92
CA ALA A 187 -1.52 -34.50 -24.08
C ALA A 187 -1.82 -35.36 -25.32
N SER A 188 -3.08 -35.50 -25.74
CA SER A 188 -3.45 -36.28 -26.91
C SER A 188 -3.97 -35.43 -28.05
N GLY A 189 -3.47 -35.66 -29.27
CA GLY A 189 -3.90 -34.95 -30.47
C GLY A 189 -3.49 -33.47 -30.46
N ASP A 190 -4.17 -32.68 -31.28
CA ASP A 190 -3.99 -31.22 -31.30
C ASP A 190 -4.85 -30.58 -30.24
N SER A 191 -4.27 -29.64 -29.49
CA SER A 191 -4.92 -28.84 -28.47
C SER A 191 -4.47 -27.39 -28.58
N HIS A 192 -5.26 -26.48 -28.06
CA HIS A 192 -5.02 -25.04 -28.20
C HIS A 192 -5.41 -24.35 -26.89
N VAL A 193 -4.45 -23.70 -26.26
CA VAL A 193 -4.68 -22.97 -25.02
C VAL A 193 -4.32 -21.50 -25.18
N ASP A 194 -5.01 -20.70 -24.41
CA ASP A 194 -4.80 -19.27 -24.33
C ASP A 194 -4.64 -18.85 -22.87
N ILE A 195 -3.71 -17.98 -22.60
CA ILE A 195 -3.63 -17.32 -21.30
C ILE A 195 -3.82 -15.83 -21.54
N GLU A 196 -4.89 -15.28 -20.96
CA GLU A 196 -5.23 -13.88 -21.13
C GLU A 196 -5.08 -13.11 -19.82
N PHE A 197 -4.43 -11.96 -19.92
CA PHE A 197 -4.15 -11.07 -18.80
C PHE A 197 -4.93 -9.78 -19.02
N PHE A 198 -5.90 -9.56 -18.17
CA PHE A 198 -6.77 -8.39 -18.21
C PHE A 198 -6.31 -7.30 -17.26
N GLN A 199 -6.39 -6.06 -17.71
CA GLN A 199 -6.17 -4.88 -16.89
C GLN A 199 -7.38 -4.55 -16.01
N ALA A 200 -8.55 -5.09 -16.35
CA ALA A 200 -9.77 -4.97 -15.56
C ALA A 200 -10.05 -6.22 -14.74
N GLY A 201 -10.82 -6.07 -13.66
CA GLY A 201 -11.37 -7.20 -12.92
C GLY A 201 -12.40 -7.94 -13.78
N ILE A 202 -12.11 -9.19 -14.13
CA ILE A 202 -13.05 -10.10 -14.78
C ILE A 202 -13.54 -11.09 -13.74
N GLY A 203 -14.82 -11.41 -13.76
CA GLY A 203 -15.44 -12.34 -12.83
C GLY A 203 -16.63 -13.03 -13.43
N LEU A 204 -17.28 -13.86 -12.63
CA LEU A 204 -18.49 -14.59 -13.01
C LEU A 204 -19.72 -13.99 -12.35
N SER A 205 -20.84 -14.00 -13.06
CA SER A 205 -22.14 -13.61 -12.50
C SER A 205 -22.46 -14.40 -11.24
N GLN A 206 -22.93 -13.71 -10.21
CA GLN A 206 -23.39 -14.31 -8.96
C GLN A 206 -24.89 -14.68 -8.98
N ASP A 207 -25.52 -14.72 -10.15
CA ASP A 207 -26.92 -15.10 -10.28
C ASP A 207 -27.18 -16.50 -9.67
N PRO A 208 -28.13 -16.64 -8.74
CA PRO A 208 -28.48 -17.94 -8.17
C PRO A 208 -28.98 -18.97 -9.20
N ALA A 209 -29.40 -18.53 -10.40
CA ALA A 209 -29.80 -19.44 -11.48
C ALA A 209 -28.62 -20.13 -12.17
N CYS A 210 -27.38 -19.70 -11.90
CA CYS A 210 -26.19 -20.41 -12.36
C CYS A 210 -26.08 -21.78 -11.64
N PRO A 211 -25.63 -22.86 -12.35
CA PRO A 211 -24.76 -22.85 -13.53
C PRO A 211 -25.41 -23.22 -14.87
N LYS A 212 -26.65 -22.86 -15.15
CA LYS A 212 -27.29 -23.32 -16.41
C LYS A 212 -27.02 -22.48 -17.65
N SER A 213 -26.34 -21.41 -17.57
CA SER A 213 -25.92 -20.47 -18.62
C SER A 213 -25.77 -19.09 -17.97
N CYS A 214 -24.60 -18.79 -17.56
CA CYS A 214 -24.31 -17.57 -16.84
C CYS A 214 -23.31 -16.72 -17.60
N THR A 215 -23.27 -15.44 -17.31
CA THR A 215 -22.42 -14.49 -18.01
C THR A 215 -21.14 -14.21 -17.22
N PHE A 216 -20.11 -13.83 -17.94
CA PHE A 216 -18.95 -13.19 -17.35
C PHE A 216 -19.28 -11.73 -17.00
N THR A 217 -18.58 -11.17 -16.04
CA THR A 217 -18.66 -9.76 -15.64
C THR A 217 -17.32 -9.08 -15.89
N GLY A 218 -17.35 -7.76 -16.05
CA GLY A 218 -16.18 -6.98 -16.42
C GLY A 218 -16.14 -6.62 -17.90
N SER A 219 -15.04 -6.05 -18.35
CA SER A 219 -14.86 -5.63 -19.74
C SER A 219 -13.40 -5.71 -20.16
N ASN A 220 -13.17 -5.98 -21.45
CA ASN A 220 -11.84 -5.90 -22.03
C ASN A 220 -11.34 -4.44 -22.02
N THR A 221 -10.03 -4.29 -21.91
CA THR A 221 -9.33 -3.01 -21.98
C THR A 221 -8.29 -3.02 -23.10
N ASN A 222 -8.16 -1.92 -23.83
CA ASN A 222 -7.05 -1.79 -24.78
C ASN A 222 -5.72 -1.98 -24.05
N GLY A 223 -4.90 -2.89 -24.57
CA GLY A 223 -3.64 -3.27 -23.92
C GLY A 223 -3.70 -4.57 -23.13
N ASP A 224 -4.86 -5.23 -22.97
CA ASP A 224 -4.91 -6.60 -22.47
C ASP A 224 -4.03 -7.51 -23.30
N ILE A 225 -3.37 -8.46 -22.65
CA ILE A 225 -2.37 -9.33 -23.27
C ILE A 225 -2.96 -10.74 -23.35
N LEU A 226 -2.93 -11.32 -24.54
CA LEU A 226 -3.35 -12.69 -24.77
C LEU A 226 -2.21 -13.49 -25.41
N VAL A 227 -1.86 -14.61 -24.80
CA VAL A 227 -0.84 -15.54 -25.27
C VAL A 227 -1.53 -16.80 -25.78
N ASN A 228 -1.45 -17.04 -27.08
CA ASN A 228 -1.97 -18.26 -27.70
C ASN A 228 -0.84 -19.30 -27.78
N MET A 229 -1.10 -20.51 -27.38
CA MET A 229 -0.21 -21.65 -27.55
C MET A 229 -0.95 -22.77 -28.31
N ASP A 230 -0.34 -23.21 -29.40
CA ASP A 230 -0.87 -24.28 -30.24
C ASP A 230 -0.02 -25.52 -30.05
N PHE A 231 -0.64 -26.64 -29.78
CA PHE A 231 -0.01 -27.96 -29.61
C PHE A 231 -0.40 -28.87 -30.77
N THR A 232 0.58 -29.55 -31.31
CA THR A 232 0.41 -30.44 -32.46
C THR A 232 1.01 -31.80 -32.19
N ASN A 233 0.59 -32.81 -32.94
CA ASN A 233 1.19 -34.15 -32.95
C ASN A 233 1.35 -34.83 -31.57
N GLY A 234 0.36 -34.72 -30.72
CA GLY A 234 0.41 -35.35 -29.39
C GLY A 234 0.96 -34.43 -28.27
N GLY A 235 0.88 -33.12 -28.50
CA GLY A 235 1.10 -32.12 -27.46
C GLY A 235 2.41 -31.34 -27.54
N ALA A 236 3.23 -31.52 -28.55
CA ALA A 236 4.40 -30.66 -28.76
C ALA A 236 3.97 -29.21 -29.10
N ILE A 237 4.69 -28.21 -28.60
CA ILE A 237 4.42 -26.81 -28.94
C ILE A 237 4.67 -26.57 -30.42
N GLY A 238 3.61 -26.17 -31.11
CA GLY A 238 3.70 -25.71 -32.52
C GLY A 238 4.08 -24.23 -32.63
N GLY A 239 3.74 -23.42 -31.63
CA GLY A 239 4.08 -22.01 -31.54
C GLY A 239 3.42 -21.28 -30.39
N VAL A 240 4.01 -20.13 -30.05
CA VAL A 240 3.49 -19.18 -29.07
C VAL A 240 3.26 -17.84 -29.79
N THR A 241 2.05 -17.31 -29.74
CA THR A 241 1.72 -16.00 -30.32
C THR A 241 1.25 -15.05 -29.24
N VAL A 242 1.96 -13.94 -29.09
CA VAL A 242 1.62 -12.86 -28.15
C VAL A 242 0.78 -11.82 -28.87
N ARG A 243 -0.38 -11.49 -28.30
CA ARG A 243 -1.31 -10.51 -28.84
C ARG A 243 -1.60 -9.42 -27.83
N LYS A 244 -1.83 -8.22 -28.33
CA LYS A 244 -2.28 -7.07 -27.55
C LYS A 244 -3.68 -6.68 -28.03
N ARG A 245 -4.60 -6.49 -27.09
CA ARG A 245 -5.93 -6.00 -27.42
C ARG A 245 -5.84 -4.58 -27.95
N GLN A 246 -6.51 -4.36 -29.09
CA GLN A 246 -6.66 -3.06 -29.73
C GLN A 246 -8.04 -3.00 -30.38
N GLU A 247 -8.94 -2.27 -29.77
CA GLU A 247 -10.29 -2.12 -30.29
C GLU A 247 -10.28 -1.51 -31.71
N GLY A 248 -11.11 -2.06 -32.59
CA GLY A 248 -11.15 -1.70 -34.02
C GLY A 248 -10.11 -2.41 -34.90
N ALA A 249 -9.15 -3.14 -34.35
CA ALA A 249 -8.30 -4.04 -35.12
C ALA A 249 -9.07 -5.30 -35.54
N THR A 250 -8.52 -6.08 -36.47
CA THR A 250 -9.09 -7.37 -36.87
C THR A 250 -9.20 -8.29 -35.64
N ASN A 251 -10.42 -8.74 -35.35
CA ASN A 251 -10.74 -9.52 -34.14
C ASN A 251 -10.36 -8.80 -32.82
N ASN A 252 -10.25 -7.49 -32.81
CA ASN A 252 -9.90 -6.65 -31.67
C ASN A 252 -8.50 -6.93 -31.06
N TYR A 253 -7.60 -7.59 -31.78
CA TYR A 253 -6.23 -7.88 -31.32
C TYR A 253 -5.22 -7.66 -32.45
N VAL A 254 -4.03 -7.20 -32.08
CA VAL A 254 -2.85 -7.14 -32.94
C VAL A 254 -1.81 -8.13 -32.42
N VAL A 255 -1.11 -8.78 -33.33
CA VAL A 255 0.03 -9.64 -32.97
C VAL A 255 1.20 -8.74 -32.58
N ALA A 256 1.69 -8.91 -31.35
CA ALA A 256 2.90 -8.25 -30.89
C ALA A 256 4.14 -9.01 -31.38
N ASP A 257 4.17 -10.34 -31.16
CA ASP A 257 5.22 -11.21 -31.71
C ASP A 257 4.79 -12.68 -31.73
N THR A 258 5.63 -13.54 -32.33
CA THR A 258 5.40 -14.99 -32.48
C THR A 258 6.70 -15.77 -32.36
N LEU A 259 6.71 -16.80 -31.52
CA LEU A 259 7.72 -17.85 -31.44
C LEU A 259 7.20 -19.08 -32.20
N ASN A 260 7.97 -19.61 -33.12
CA ASN A 260 7.64 -20.84 -33.85
C ASN A 260 8.35 -22.01 -33.17
N GLY A 261 7.58 -23.00 -32.72
CA GLY A 261 8.12 -24.15 -32.00
C GLY A 261 8.47 -23.82 -30.54
N GLU A 262 9.27 -24.69 -29.96
CA GLU A 262 9.72 -24.63 -28.55
C GLU A 262 11.09 -23.96 -28.45
N GLY A 263 11.34 -23.30 -27.34
CA GLY A 263 12.62 -22.65 -27.02
C GLY A 263 12.47 -21.19 -26.61
N CYS A 264 13.61 -20.50 -26.54
CA CYS A 264 13.68 -19.04 -26.37
C CYS A 264 14.18 -18.40 -27.65
N ASN A 265 13.55 -17.30 -28.05
CA ASN A 265 14.06 -16.47 -29.12
C ASN A 265 14.52 -15.13 -28.54
N PRO A 266 15.81 -14.93 -28.35
CA PRO A 266 16.34 -13.72 -27.74
C PRO A 266 16.06 -12.44 -28.55
N ALA A 267 15.88 -12.56 -29.87
CA ALA A 267 15.50 -11.44 -30.73
C ALA A 267 14.00 -11.11 -30.66
N LYS A 268 13.22 -11.90 -29.91
CA LYS A 268 11.76 -11.78 -29.81
C LYS A 268 11.23 -11.68 -28.39
N ASP A 269 12.12 -11.74 -27.39
CA ASP A 269 11.77 -11.62 -25.98
C ASP A 269 10.64 -12.56 -25.53
N ILE A 270 10.60 -13.75 -26.12
CA ILE A 270 9.61 -14.80 -25.89
C ILE A 270 10.34 -16.13 -25.66
N CYS A 271 9.95 -16.84 -24.61
CA CYS A 271 10.29 -18.24 -24.39
C CYS A 271 9.01 -19.08 -24.31
N GLY A 272 9.07 -20.35 -24.73
CA GLY A 272 7.96 -21.29 -24.57
C GLY A 272 8.46 -22.73 -24.57
N PHE A 273 8.00 -23.53 -23.59
CA PHE A 273 8.46 -24.90 -23.36
C PHE A 273 7.34 -25.84 -22.93
N ASN A 274 7.48 -27.09 -23.27
CA ASN A 274 6.72 -28.21 -22.71
C ASN A 274 7.61 -29.11 -21.86
N ASN A 275 7.02 -29.88 -20.98
CA ASN A 275 7.76 -30.97 -20.35
C ASN A 275 8.03 -32.11 -21.34
N GLY A 276 9.26 -32.20 -21.84
CA GLY A 276 9.70 -33.25 -22.75
C GLY A 276 9.77 -34.67 -22.14
N GLY A 277 9.57 -34.78 -20.83
CA GLY A 277 9.53 -36.03 -20.06
C GLY A 277 8.54 -35.94 -18.90
N THR A 278 8.39 -37.03 -18.16
CA THR A 278 7.58 -37.03 -16.94
C THR A 278 8.24 -36.16 -15.86
N ILE A 279 7.47 -35.23 -15.29
CA ILE A 279 7.92 -34.32 -14.23
C ILE A 279 7.09 -34.50 -12.97
N LYS A 280 7.63 -34.07 -11.81
CA LYS A 280 6.88 -34.07 -10.54
C LYS A 280 5.99 -32.85 -10.47
N THR A 281 4.85 -32.97 -9.78
CA THR A 281 4.10 -31.80 -9.32
C THR A 281 4.81 -31.15 -8.14
N GLY A 282 4.66 -29.84 -7.87
CA GLY A 282 5.36 -29.08 -6.83
C GLY A 282 4.97 -29.30 -5.40
N GLY A 283 4.58 -30.51 -5.13
CA GLY A 283 4.00 -30.82 -3.83
C GLY A 283 2.51 -30.50 -3.74
N TRP A 284 1.91 -29.91 -4.78
CA TRP A 284 0.46 -29.80 -4.96
C TRP A 284 -0.07 -30.96 -5.80
N THR A 285 -1.38 -31.14 -5.79
CA THR A 285 -2.05 -32.23 -6.50
C THR A 285 -2.26 -31.84 -7.96
N GLY A 286 -1.82 -32.69 -8.89
CA GLY A 286 -2.27 -32.74 -10.29
C GLY A 286 -3.34 -33.81 -10.46
N PHE A 287 -3.99 -33.86 -11.63
CA PHE A 287 -5.01 -34.86 -11.96
C PHE A 287 -4.73 -35.50 -13.31
N ASP A 288 -5.11 -36.77 -13.44
CA ASP A 288 -5.11 -37.47 -14.72
C ASP A 288 -6.49 -37.34 -15.41
N SER A 289 -6.59 -37.90 -16.62
CA SER A 289 -7.80 -37.90 -17.44
C SER A 289 -9.02 -38.63 -16.82
N HIS A 290 -8.89 -39.19 -15.64
CA HIS A 290 -9.95 -39.86 -14.89
C HIS A 290 -10.22 -39.15 -13.55
N GLY A 291 -9.55 -37.99 -13.30
CA GLY A 291 -9.62 -37.23 -12.05
C GLY A 291 -8.96 -37.91 -10.86
N ALA A 292 -8.12 -38.88 -11.11
CA ALA A 292 -7.31 -39.42 -10.06
C ALA A 292 -6.14 -38.50 -9.74
N ALA A 293 -5.92 -38.24 -8.46
CA ALA A 293 -4.81 -37.42 -8.00
C ALA A 293 -3.47 -38.04 -8.39
N ILE A 294 -2.61 -37.24 -9.00
CA ILE A 294 -1.26 -37.62 -9.42
C ILE A 294 -0.21 -36.71 -8.78
N THR A 295 1.00 -37.23 -8.64
CA THR A 295 2.18 -36.51 -8.11
C THR A 295 3.24 -36.30 -9.17
N SER A 296 2.96 -36.68 -10.40
CA SER A 296 3.82 -36.48 -11.58
C SER A 296 2.97 -36.27 -12.82
N LEU A 297 3.39 -35.36 -13.67
CA LEU A 297 2.74 -35.05 -14.95
C LEU A 297 3.44 -35.80 -16.06
N PRO A 298 2.71 -36.57 -16.89
CA PRO A 298 3.25 -37.18 -18.09
C PRO A 298 3.80 -36.15 -19.10
N THR A 299 4.60 -36.63 -20.05
CA THR A 299 5.15 -35.82 -21.14
C THR A 299 4.09 -34.99 -21.85
N ASN A 300 4.38 -33.72 -22.10
CA ASN A 300 3.54 -32.73 -22.77
C ASN A 300 2.23 -32.35 -22.05
N GLN A 301 2.07 -32.71 -20.77
CA GLN A 301 0.93 -32.26 -19.98
C GLN A 301 1.16 -30.92 -19.28
N PHE A 302 2.39 -30.44 -19.22
CA PHE A 302 2.72 -29.13 -18.72
C PHE A 302 3.34 -28.26 -19.81
N THR A 303 2.99 -26.97 -19.78
CA THR A 303 3.59 -25.98 -20.65
C THR A 303 3.83 -24.69 -19.88
N GLU A 304 4.87 -23.96 -20.27
CA GLU A 304 5.18 -22.66 -19.69
C GLU A 304 5.72 -21.70 -20.74
N PHE A 305 5.60 -20.41 -20.46
CA PHE A 305 6.22 -19.36 -21.28
C PHE A 305 6.73 -18.20 -20.44
N GLY A 306 7.63 -17.42 -21.01
CA GLY A 306 8.11 -16.16 -20.46
C GLY A 306 8.11 -15.07 -21.52
N LEU A 307 7.76 -13.85 -21.09
CA LEU A 307 7.70 -12.65 -21.92
C LEU A 307 8.42 -11.50 -21.23
N ASP A 308 9.19 -10.72 -21.98
CA ASP A 308 9.57 -9.38 -21.56
C ASP A 308 8.58 -8.36 -22.14
N LEU A 309 7.63 -7.95 -21.33
CA LEU A 309 6.58 -7.02 -21.73
C LEU A 309 7.12 -5.66 -22.16
N THR A 310 8.23 -5.22 -21.56
CA THR A 310 8.87 -3.95 -21.89
C THR A 310 9.54 -4.01 -23.25
N ALA A 311 10.31 -5.06 -23.52
CA ALA A 311 11.00 -5.26 -24.81
C ALA A 311 10.01 -5.48 -25.96
N LEU A 312 8.90 -6.19 -25.70
CA LEU A 312 7.81 -6.38 -26.67
C LEU A 312 6.98 -5.11 -26.94
N GLY A 313 7.31 -3.98 -26.29
CA GLY A 313 6.54 -2.74 -26.46
C GLY A 313 5.11 -2.80 -25.89
N LEU A 314 4.86 -3.78 -25.02
CA LEU A 314 3.57 -3.94 -24.34
C LEU A 314 3.44 -3.02 -23.12
N GLY A 315 4.52 -2.35 -22.74
CA GLY A 315 4.60 -1.50 -21.57
C GLY A 315 4.72 -2.31 -20.27
N ALA A 316 4.30 -1.73 -19.19
CA ALA A 316 4.24 -2.40 -17.88
C ALA A 316 2.80 -2.35 -17.37
N PRO A 317 1.83 -2.98 -18.05
CA PRO A 317 0.44 -2.89 -17.65
C PRO A 317 0.25 -3.47 -16.27
N CYS A 318 -0.72 -2.94 -15.57
CA CYS A 318 -1.27 -3.58 -14.39
C CYS A 318 -2.27 -4.65 -14.84
N LEU A 319 -2.10 -5.85 -14.33
CA LEU A 319 -2.92 -6.98 -14.70
C LEU A 319 -3.80 -7.35 -13.48
N ALA A 320 -5.12 -7.20 -13.64
CA ALA A 320 -6.07 -7.44 -12.54
C ALA A 320 -6.55 -8.88 -12.49
N THR A 321 -6.64 -9.52 -13.65
CA THR A 321 -7.17 -10.88 -13.78
C THR A 321 -6.34 -11.67 -14.78
N VAL A 322 -6.11 -12.94 -14.50
CA VAL A 322 -5.60 -13.91 -15.45
C VAL A 322 -6.69 -14.95 -15.73
N GLU A 323 -6.82 -15.32 -16.98
CA GLU A 323 -7.68 -16.41 -17.43
C GLU A 323 -6.88 -17.39 -18.26
N PHE A 324 -6.88 -18.62 -17.82
CA PHE A 324 -6.43 -19.78 -18.61
C PHE A 324 -7.64 -20.33 -19.34
N LYS A 325 -7.53 -20.58 -20.63
CA LYS A 325 -8.65 -21.09 -21.42
C LYS A 325 -8.18 -21.96 -22.58
N SER A 326 -9.05 -22.88 -22.99
CA SER A 326 -8.79 -23.74 -24.14
C SER A 326 -9.72 -23.43 -25.31
N ARG A 327 -9.28 -23.81 -26.52
CA ARG A 327 -9.99 -23.59 -27.79
C ARG A 327 -10.17 -24.88 -28.58
N SER A 328 -11.27 -24.96 -29.33
CA SER A 328 -11.59 -26.12 -30.17
C SER A 328 -10.70 -26.32 -31.39
N SER A 329 -9.92 -25.32 -31.82
CA SER A 329 -9.01 -25.40 -32.96
C SER A 329 -7.99 -24.26 -32.93
N GLN A 330 -6.98 -24.31 -33.81
CA GLN A 330 -5.92 -23.32 -33.95
C GLN A 330 -6.42 -21.90 -34.33
N SER A 331 -7.62 -21.78 -34.89
CA SER A 331 -8.17 -20.46 -35.24
C SER A 331 -8.33 -19.58 -34.00
N PHE A 332 -7.86 -18.35 -34.08
CA PHE A 332 -8.06 -17.34 -33.02
C PHE A 332 -9.53 -17.12 -32.65
N THR A 333 -10.42 -17.31 -33.63
CA THR A 333 -11.87 -17.21 -33.46
C THR A 333 -12.55 -18.57 -33.29
N ALA A 334 -11.79 -19.60 -32.91
CA ALA A 334 -12.37 -20.89 -32.52
C ALA A 334 -13.20 -20.77 -31.23
N SER A 335 -14.11 -21.70 -31.03
CA SER A 335 -14.93 -21.75 -29.83
C SER A 335 -14.09 -22.05 -28.60
N LEU A 336 -14.25 -21.25 -27.57
CA LEU A 336 -13.69 -21.48 -26.24
C LEU A 336 -14.37 -22.70 -25.61
N LYS A 337 -13.64 -23.45 -24.78
CA LYS A 337 -14.09 -24.71 -24.18
C LYS A 337 -14.04 -24.66 -22.66
N ASP A 338 -12.88 -24.61 -22.13
CA ASP A 338 -12.58 -24.63 -20.72
C ASP A 338 -11.97 -23.31 -20.26
N PHE A 339 -12.12 -22.97 -18.97
CA PHE A 339 -11.43 -21.83 -18.39
C PHE A 339 -11.17 -22.00 -16.90
N ALA A 340 -10.08 -21.41 -16.45
CA ALA A 340 -9.77 -21.13 -15.05
C ALA A 340 -9.50 -19.64 -14.90
N LEU A 341 -10.21 -18.96 -14.00
CA LEU A 341 -10.16 -17.53 -13.80
C LEU A 341 -9.66 -17.20 -12.40
N HIS A 342 -8.71 -16.27 -12.31
CA HIS A 342 -8.18 -15.84 -11.02
C HIS A 342 -7.87 -14.35 -11.00
N SER A 343 -8.14 -13.70 -9.86
CA SER A 343 -7.70 -12.33 -9.64
C SER A 343 -6.18 -12.32 -9.54
N PHE A 344 -5.54 -11.67 -10.52
CA PHE A 344 -4.09 -11.53 -10.57
C PHE A 344 -3.75 -10.05 -10.50
N GLN A 345 -3.18 -9.67 -9.42
CA GLN A 345 -2.96 -8.28 -9.09
C GLN A 345 -1.47 -8.01 -9.18
N ALA A 346 -1.03 -7.38 -10.25
CA ALA A 346 0.38 -7.05 -10.53
C ALA A 346 0.65 -5.55 -10.45
N CYS A 347 -0.13 -4.81 -9.66
CA CYS A 347 -0.02 -3.36 -9.54
C CYS A 347 0.12 -2.91 -8.12
N THR A 348 1.03 -1.97 -7.93
CA THR A 348 1.21 -1.31 -6.64
C THR A 348 0.72 0.13 -6.71
N ALA A 349 -0.02 0.56 -5.71
CA ALA A 349 -0.26 1.97 -5.45
C ALA A 349 0.77 2.47 -4.43
N THR A 350 0.96 3.77 -4.38
CA THR A 350 1.67 4.45 -3.29
C THR A 350 0.66 5.27 -2.50
N ALA A 351 0.87 5.40 -1.20
CA ALA A 351 0.04 6.22 -0.34
C ALA A 351 0.92 7.16 0.48
N TYR A 352 0.53 8.42 0.56
CA TYR A 352 1.11 9.38 1.50
C TYR A 352 -0.01 10.08 2.24
N THR A 353 0.33 10.68 3.38
CA THR A 353 -0.63 11.30 4.27
C THR A 353 -0.15 12.69 4.68
N GLU A 354 -1.07 13.62 4.87
CA GLU A 354 -0.82 15.02 5.19
C GLU A 354 -1.90 15.53 6.15
N ILE A 355 -1.50 16.32 7.16
CA ILE A 355 -2.45 16.93 8.10
C ILE A 355 -2.84 18.31 7.61
N HIS A 356 -4.13 18.58 7.54
CA HIS A 356 -4.70 19.85 7.10
C HIS A 356 -5.51 20.54 8.18
N THR A 357 -5.67 21.86 8.07
CA THR A 357 -6.61 22.62 8.91
C THR A 357 -7.99 22.65 8.28
N GLY A 358 -9.03 22.56 9.10
CA GLY A 358 -10.43 22.72 8.65
C GLY A 358 -11.42 21.77 9.31
N ASN A 359 -12.68 22.15 9.22
CA ASN A 359 -13.80 21.33 9.68
C ASN A 359 -14.26 20.45 8.56
N THR A 360 -13.93 19.19 8.59
CA THR A 360 -14.38 18.15 7.67
C THR A 360 -14.33 18.50 6.18
N PRO A 361 -13.87 17.58 5.41
CA PRO A 361 -13.78 17.74 3.98
C PRO A 361 -15.17 17.93 3.41
N SER A 362 -15.40 19.04 2.79
CA SER A 362 -16.54 19.18 1.91
C SER A 362 -16.39 18.28 0.67
N SER A 363 -15.17 17.90 0.36
CA SER A 363 -14.77 16.90 -0.64
C SER A 363 -13.25 16.71 -0.60
N PRO A 364 -12.70 15.47 -0.63
CA PRO A 364 -11.27 15.20 -0.76
C PRO A 364 -10.63 15.87 -1.98
N THR A 365 -11.42 16.22 -2.99
CA THR A 365 -10.96 16.94 -4.18
C THR A 365 -10.55 18.38 -3.93
N VAL A 366 -11.04 19.00 -2.85
CA VAL A 366 -10.71 20.39 -2.49
C VAL A 366 -9.39 20.44 -1.72
N ASP A 367 -9.15 19.45 -0.86
CA ASP A 367 -7.97 19.42 0.01
C ASP A 367 -6.72 18.90 -0.72
N TYR A 368 -6.88 18.19 -1.82
CA TYR A 368 -5.78 17.72 -2.67
C TYR A 368 -5.06 18.85 -3.44
N ASP A 369 -5.65 20.03 -3.57
CA ASP A 369 -5.00 21.12 -4.28
C ASP A 369 -3.83 21.68 -3.47
N ALA A 370 -2.63 21.20 -3.77
CA ALA A 370 -1.36 21.56 -3.14
C ALA A 370 -1.05 23.08 -3.12
N THR A 371 -1.84 23.89 -3.79
CA THR A 371 -1.68 25.34 -3.80
C THR A 371 -2.47 26.05 -2.70
N SER A 372 -3.50 25.40 -2.15
CA SER A 372 -4.42 26.00 -1.17
C SER A 372 -4.33 25.40 0.23
N HIS A 373 -3.83 24.18 0.39
CA HIS A 373 -3.72 23.49 1.67
C HIS A 373 -2.28 23.01 1.91
N SER A 374 -1.63 23.62 2.89
CA SER A 374 -0.27 23.22 3.29
C SER A 374 -0.36 22.09 4.30
N ASP A 375 0.47 21.06 4.11
CA ASP A 375 0.74 20.09 5.14
C ASP A 375 1.29 20.77 6.39
N ILE A 376 0.65 20.55 7.53
CA ILE A 376 0.99 21.14 8.83
C ILE A 376 1.52 20.11 9.81
N GLN A 377 1.93 18.92 9.34
CA GLN A 377 2.51 17.90 10.22
C GLN A 377 3.72 18.46 10.99
N SER A 378 3.96 17.92 12.16
CA SER A 378 5.05 18.35 13.07
C SER A 378 4.99 19.82 13.49
N SER A 379 3.91 20.54 13.18
CA SER A 379 3.72 21.94 13.57
C SER A 379 3.02 22.06 14.92
N THR A 380 2.99 23.29 15.43
CA THR A 380 2.16 23.65 16.58
C THR A 380 1.05 24.59 16.10
N VAL A 381 -0.19 24.14 16.18
CA VAL A 381 -1.35 24.94 15.79
C VAL A 381 -1.89 25.76 16.95
N ALA A 382 -2.61 26.83 16.63
CA ALA A 382 -3.28 27.63 17.66
C ALA A 382 -4.34 26.81 18.40
N PHE A 383 -4.60 27.17 19.65
CA PHE A 383 -5.73 26.57 20.40
C PHE A 383 -7.03 26.74 19.60
N ASN A 384 -7.87 25.71 19.66
CA ASN A 384 -9.17 25.64 18.98
C ASN A 384 -9.07 25.54 17.44
N THR A 385 -7.91 25.19 16.91
CA THR A 385 -7.78 24.84 15.49
C THR A 385 -8.27 23.41 15.27
N THR A 386 -9.23 23.24 14.38
CA THR A 386 -9.69 21.92 13.95
C THR A 386 -8.79 21.43 12.82
N VAL A 387 -8.42 20.16 12.86
CA VAL A 387 -7.51 19.51 11.91
C VAL A 387 -8.04 18.14 11.52
N HIS A 388 -7.62 17.63 10.37
CA HIS A 388 -7.90 16.28 9.90
C HIS A 388 -6.68 15.76 9.13
N ASP A 389 -6.61 14.44 8.96
CA ASP A 389 -5.60 13.77 8.15
C ASP A 389 -6.19 13.43 6.78
N GLN A 390 -5.45 13.73 5.70
CA GLN A 390 -5.77 13.33 4.35
C GLN A 390 -4.76 12.30 3.86
N THR A 391 -5.25 11.19 3.33
CA THR A 391 -4.40 10.22 2.63
C THR A 391 -4.63 10.30 1.14
N VAL A 392 -3.55 10.50 0.39
CA VAL A 392 -3.53 10.53 -1.07
C VAL A 392 -2.93 9.23 -1.60
N VAL A 393 -3.68 8.56 -2.45
CA VAL A 393 -3.29 7.29 -3.08
C VAL A 393 -3.06 7.50 -4.56
N THR A 394 -1.81 7.32 -4.98
CA THR A 394 -1.40 7.45 -6.37
C THR A 394 -1.23 6.07 -7.00
N GLY A 395 -1.89 5.87 -8.13
CA GLY A 395 -1.80 4.65 -8.92
C GLY A 395 -0.56 4.56 -9.79
N GLN A 396 -0.59 3.65 -10.75
CA GLN A 396 0.45 3.53 -11.76
C GLN A 396 0.03 4.20 -13.08
N LEU A 397 1.02 4.65 -13.84
CA LEU A 397 0.81 5.23 -15.16
C LEU A 397 0.11 4.24 -16.08
N GLY A 398 -0.90 4.71 -16.81
CA GLY A 398 -1.66 3.88 -17.76
C GLY A 398 -2.70 2.97 -17.11
N VAL A 399 -2.98 3.13 -15.82
CA VAL A 399 -3.88 2.29 -15.03
C VAL A 399 -5.02 3.12 -14.50
N VAL A 400 -6.17 2.49 -14.28
CA VAL A 400 -7.33 3.13 -13.64
C VAL A 400 -6.96 3.71 -12.29
N THR A 401 -7.65 4.77 -11.89
CA THR A 401 -7.46 5.38 -10.56
C THR A 401 -7.67 4.35 -9.46
N PRO A 402 -6.83 4.34 -8.40
CA PRO A 402 -7.04 3.48 -7.24
C PRO A 402 -8.44 3.66 -6.64
N THR A 403 -9.08 2.55 -6.32
CA THR A 403 -10.36 2.51 -5.58
C THR A 403 -10.23 1.59 -4.38
N GLY A 404 -11.01 1.84 -3.35
CA GLY A 404 -10.93 1.11 -2.09
C GLY A 404 -11.21 2.04 -0.92
N LYS A 405 -10.58 1.75 0.20
CA LYS A 405 -10.74 2.53 1.43
C LYS A 405 -9.41 2.82 2.11
N VAL A 406 -9.38 3.89 2.89
CA VAL A 406 -8.30 4.17 3.85
C VAL A 406 -8.83 3.89 5.23
N THR A 407 -8.10 3.10 6.01
CA THR A 407 -8.33 2.92 7.44
C THR A 407 -7.47 3.92 8.19
N PHE A 408 -8.09 4.94 8.77
CA PHE A 408 -7.44 5.91 9.65
C PHE A 408 -7.50 5.43 11.10
N LYS A 409 -6.40 5.66 11.85
CA LYS A 409 -6.36 5.51 13.29
C LYS A 409 -5.81 6.80 13.89
N GLN A 410 -6.65 7.51 14.62
CA GLN A 410 -6.30 8.75 15.32
C GLN A 410 -5.93 8.44 16.77
N TYR A 411 -4.87 9.08 17.27
CA TYR A 411 -4.36 8.93 18.64
C TYR A 411 -4.30 10.27 19.35
N ASN A 412 -4.61 10.29 20.66
CA ASN A 412 -4.48 11.48 21.51
C ASN A 412 -3.06 11.62 22.09
N ASN A 413 -2.05 11.38 21.26
CA ASN A 413 -0.63 11.58 21.56
C ASN A 413 0.13 11.82 20.24
N GLY A 414 1.39 12.25 20.33
CA GLY A 414 2.21 12.56 19.15
C GLY A 414 3.03 11.38 18.60
N ALA A 415 2.77 10.13 19.01
CA ALA A 415 3.64 9.00 18.73
C ALA A 415 2.92 7.81 18.05
N CYS A 416 1.65 7.93 17.70
CA CYS A 416 0.81 6.85 17.14
C CYS A 416 0.83 5.55 17.97
N THR A 417 0.89 5.66 19.29
CA THR A 417 1.03 4.50 20.18
C THR A 417 -0.18 4.34 21.10
N GLY A 418 -0.37 3.10 21.57
CA GLY A 418 -1.49 2.76 22.46
C GLY A 418 -2.78 2.48 21.69
N THR A 419 -3.92 2.65 22.37
CA THR A 419 -5.25 2.46 21.77
C THR A 419 -5.64 3.70 20.98
N PRO A 420 -6.03 3.58 19.70
CA PRO A 420 -6.56 4.70 18.93
C PRO A 420 -7.81 5.29 19.60
N ALA A 421 -7.93 6.59 19.58
CA ALA A 421 -9.15 7.28 20.01
C ALA A 421 -10.28 7.11 19.00
N VAL A 422 -9.92 7.10 17.70
CA VAL A 422 -10.83 6.84 16.58
C VAL A 422 -10.17 5.83 15.66
N THR A 423 -10.97 4.91 15.13
CA THR A 423 -10.62 4.05 14.00
C THR A 423 -11.78 4.10 13.03
N GLU A 424 -11.50 4.48 11.78
CA GLU A 424 -12.54 4.65 10.76
C GLU A 424 -12.05 4.20 9.38
N ASP A 425 -12.99 3.71 8.59
CA ASP A 425 -12.77 3.34 7.19
C ASP A 425 -13.44 4.38 6.29
N VAL A 426 -12.67 5.05 5.46
CA VAL A 426 -13.15 6.07 4.54
C VAL A 426 -12.90 5.65 3.09
N LEU A 427 -13.93 5.72 2.25
CA LEU A 427 -13.81 5.37 0.84
C LEU A 427 -12.98 6.42 0.08
N LEU A 428 -12.13 5.94 -0.82
CA LEU A 428 -11.39 6.82 -1.72
C LEU A 428 -12.33 7.54 -2.70
N VAL A 429 -12.05 8.81 -2.92
CA VAL A 429 -12.67 9.64 -3.96
C VAL A 429 -11.61 9.98 -5.01
N GLN A 430 -11.94 9.80 -6.28
CA GLN A 430 -11.02 10.16 -7.37
C GLN A 430 -10.79 11.67 -7.39
N VAL A 431 -9.53 12.07 -7.35
CA VAL A 431 -9.08 13.48 -7.42
C VAL A 431 -8.59 13.82 -8.81
N ALA A 432 -7.78 12.94 -9.39
CA ALA A 432 -7.29 13.09 -10.75
C ALA A 432 -7.46 11.78 -11.53
N ALA A 433 -8.01 11.89 -12.73
CA ALA A 433 -8.08 10.76 -13.67
C ALA A 433 -6.69 10.49 -14.27
N PRO A 434 -6.36 9.23 -14.60
CA PRO A 434 -5.11 8.91 -15.28
C PRO A 434 -5.09 9.51 -16.69
N THR A 435 -3.90 9.92 -17.12
CA THR A 435 -3.63 10.36 -18.50
C THR A 435 -2.54 9.48 -19.11
N ALA A 436 -2.14 9.77 -20.32
CA ALA A 436 -1.02 9.07 -20.96
C ALA A 436 0.34 9.29 -20.23
N THR A 437 0.44 10.36 -19.44
CA THR A 437 1.70 10.78 -18.78
C THR A 437 1.60 10.93 -17.27
N THR A 438 0.40 10.87 -16.70
CA THR A 438 0.17 10.99 -15.25
C THR A 438 -0.67 9.83 -14.72
N PRO A 439 -0.31 9.25 -13.57
CA PRO A 439 -1.14 8.23 -12.91
C PRO A 439 -2.45 8.82 -12.39
N GLY A 440 -3.45 7.98 -12.20
CA GLY A 440 -4.67 8.36 -11.50
C GLY A 440 -4.42 8.53 -10.01
N VAL A 441 -5.10 9.51 -9.41
CA VAL A 441 -4.98 9.85 -7.99
C VAL A 441 -6.35 9.84 -7.33
N ALA A 442 -6.42 9.29 -6.14
CA ALA A 442 -7.60 9.33 -5.27
C ALA A 442 -7.20 9.71 -3.84
N ALA A 443 -8.10 10.31 -3.09
CA ALA A 443 -7.85 10.73 -1.73
C ALA A 443 -9.01 10.35 -0.79
N ALA A 444 -8.70 10.31 0.50
CA ALA A 444 -9.68 10.15 1.58
C ALA A 444 -9.25 11.02 2.76
N ASP A 445 -10.24 11.59 3.46
CA ASP A 445 -10.02 12.45 4.63
C ASP A 445 -10.58 11.80 5.87
N SER A 446 -9.82 11.87 6.96
CA SER A 446 -10.28 11.43 8.28
C SER A 446 -11.32 12.37 8.87
N SER A 447 -12.05 11.91 9.87
CA SER A 447 -12.86 12.77 10.72
C SER A 447 -12.00 13.85 11.38
N ALA A 448 -12.54 15.07 11.42
CA ALA A 448 -11.83 16.20 12.00
C ALA A 448 -11.78 16.14 13.53
N VAL A 449 -10.70 16.63 14.11
CA VAL A 449 -10.50 16.74 15.56
C VAL A 449 -9.98 18.13 15.92
N THR A 450 -10.38 18.63 17.08
CA THR A 450 -9.81 19.83 17.69
C THR A 450 -8.98 19.41 18.90
N PRO A 451 -7.64 19.35 18.79
CA PRO A 451 -6.80 18.91 19.88
C PRO A 451 -6.89 19.89 21.07
N PRO A 452 -6.99 19.38 22.30
CA PRO A 452 -6.92 20.23 23.48
C PRO A 452 -5.61 21.01 23.56
N ALA A 453 -5.65 22.21 24.18
CA ALA A 453 -4.46 23.04 24.36
C ALA A 453 -3.31 22.26 25.02
N GLY A 454 -2.10 22.41 24.47
CA GLY A 454 -0.88 21.77 24.97
C GLY A 454 -0.83 20.25 24.77
N THR A 455 -1.74 19.66 24.01
CA THR A 455 -1.73 18.23 23.69
C THR A 455 -1.30 17.99 22.26
N ALA A 456 -0.91 16.76 21.96
CA ALA A 456 -0.60 16.31 20.62
C ALA A 456 -1.65 15.30 20.15
N VAL A 457 -1.87 15.28 18.83
CA VAL A 457 -2.63 14.24 18.14
C VAL A 457 -1.80 13.67 17.02
N SER A 458 -2.07 12.44 16.64
CA SER A 458 -1.38 11.79 15.53
C SER A 458 -2.28 10.79 14.82
N TRP A 459 -1.90 10.44 13.57
CA TRP A 459 -2.60 9.49 12.73
C TRP A 459 -1.67 8.45 12.13
N THR A 460 -2.23 7.30 11.88
CA THR A 460 -1.72 6.31 10.94
C THR A 460 -2.81 6.03 9.92
N ALA A 461 -2.43 5.85 8.66
CA ALA A 461 -3.34 5.57 7.58
C ALA A 461 -2.89 4.35 6.77
N VAL A 462 -3.84 3.50 6.37
CA VAL A 462 -3.58 2.30 5.58
C VAL A 462 -4.60 2.21 4.46
N PHE A 463 -4.12 2.25 3.22
CA PHE A 463 -4.94 2.00 2.05
C PHE A 463 -5.21 0.52 1.87
N THR A 464 -6.46 0.15 1.63
CA THR A 464 -6.90 -1.21 1.27
C THR A 464 -7.67 -1.13 -0.05
N PRO A 465 -7.15 -1.76 -1.13
CA PRO A 465 -7.82 -1.76 -2.43
C PRO A 465 -9.19 -2.42 -2.38
N ALA A 466 -10.10 -1.98 -3.26
CA ALA A 466 -11.36 -2.68 -3.48
C ALA A 466 -11.13 -3.98 -4.23
N THR A 467 -11.98 -4.97 -3.99
CA THR A 467 -11.95 -6.25 -4.71
C THR A 467 -12.17 -6.01 -6.22
N GLY A 468 -11.44 -6.72 -7.06
CA GLY A 468 -11.55 -6.61 -8.52
C GLY A 468 -10.85 -5.39 -9.14
N THR A 469 -10.04 -4.66 -8.35
CA THR A 469 -9.16 -3.60 -8.88
C THR A 469 -7.78 -4.16 -9.22
N PRO A 470 -7.02 -3.49 -10.10
CA PRO A 470 -5.65 -3.93 -10.43
C PRO A 470 -4.64 -3.69 -9.31
N TYR A 471 -5.02 -3.11 -8.20
CA TYR A 471 -4.16 -2.84 -7.05
C TYR A 471 -4.33 -3.93 -5.98
N THR A 472 -3.21 -4.39 -5.42
CA THR A 472 -3.19 -5.63 -4.65
C THR A 472 -3.08 -5.49 -3.17
N ASN A 473 -2.12 -4.69 -2.76
CA ASN A 473 -1.63 -4.78 -1.39
C ASN A 473 -2.16 -3.63 -0.56
N GLN A 474 -2.43 -3.92 0.70
CA GLN A 474 -2.56 -2.86 1.67
C GLN A 474 -1.26 -2.04 1.68
N VAL A 475 -1.39 -0.74 1.60
CA VAL A 475 -0.25 0.19 1.61
C VAL A 475 -0.38 1.09 2.83
N ALA A 476 0.57 0.99 3.74
CA ALA A 476 0.71 1.99 4.80
C ALA A 476 1.11 3.33 4.19
N ALA A 477 0.42 4.40 4.56
CA ALA A 477 0.79 5.73 4.10
C ALA A 477 2.14 6.17 4.67
N THR A 478 2.82 7.05 3.95
CA THR A 478 4.09 7.64 4.36
C THR A 478 3.88 9.13 4.64
N PRO A 479 4.31 9.62 5.81
CA PRO A 479 5.00 8.90 6.88
C PRO A 479 4.07 7.92 7.63
N SER A 480 4.64 6.91 8.31
CA SER A 480 3.87 5.89 9.03
C SER A 480 3.19 6.40 10.30
N CYS A 481 3.53 7.59 10.72
CA CYS A 481 2.92 8.31 11.84
C CYS A 481 3.07 9.80 11.59
N GLU A 482 1.97 10.50 11.51
CA GLU A 482 1.92 11.95 11.43
C GLU A 482 1.41 12.54 12.72
N SER A 483 1.97 13.65 13.13
CA SER A 483 1.59 14.29 14.38
C SER A 483 1.65 15.79 14.32
N LEU A 484 0.86 16.44 15.15
CA LEU A 484 0.96 17.87 15.46
C LEU A 484 0.61 18.13 16.93
N SER A 485 0.92 19.33 17.40
CA SER A 485 0.59 19.77 18.76
C SER A 485 -0.32 21.00 18.72
N ALA A 486 -1.21 21.13 19.68
CA ALA A 486 -1.91 22.37 19.95
C ALA A 486 -1.10 23.23 20.93
N ALA A 487 -0.99 24.53 20.66
CA ALA A 487 -0.28 25.45 21.51
C ALA A 487 -0.88 25.51 22.92
N GLN A 488 -0.03 25.66 23.91
CA GLN A 488 -0.48 26.04 25.24
C GLN A 488 -1.03 27.48 25.22
N LEU A 489 -2.05 27.70 26.04
CA LEU A 489 -2.63 29.02 26.26
C LEU A 489 -1.70 29.87 27.11
N ALA A 490 -1.60 31.15 26.80
CA ALA A 490 -0.93 32.10 27.66
C ALA A 490 -1.76 32.31 28.92
N SER A 491 -1.09 32.45 30.06
CA SER A 491 -1.72 32.71 31.36
C SER A 491 -1.23 34.03 31.98
N GLN A 492 -2.00 34.52 32.91
CA GLN A 492 -1.65 35.67 33.77
C GLN A 492 -1.99 35.33 35.20
N VAL A 493 -1.12 35.70 36.13
CA VAL A 493 -1.37 35.67 37.58
C VAL A 493 -1.57 37.08 38.08
N VAL A 494 -2.67 37.30 38.79
CA VAL A 494 -2.94 38.54 39.54
C VAL A 494 -3.19 38.12 40.97
N THR A 495 -2.59 38.84 41.90
CA THR A 495 -2.71 38.56 43.35
C THR A 495 -3.39 39.72 44.08
N GLN A 496 -3.98 39.41 45.24
CA GLN A 496 -4.61 40.37 46.15
C GLN A 496 -4.52 39.83 47.57
N ILE A 497 -3.96 40.62 48.48
CA ILE A 497 -3.92 40.23 49.89
C ILE A 497 -5.17 40.71 50.59
N GLN A 498 -5.83 39.81 51.34
CA GLN A 498 -7.07 40.05 52.03
C GLN A 498 -6.91 39.79 53.54
N GLN A 499 -7.53 40.61 54.37
CA GLN A 499 -7.72 40.37 55.78
C GLN A 499 -9.21 40.53 56.13
N SER A 500 -9.81 39.51 56.71
CA SER A 500 -11.25 39.47 56.98
C SER A 500 -12.11 39.77 55.74
N GLY A 501 -11.66 39.36 54.55
CA GLY A 501 -12.35 39.56 53.26
C GLY A 501 -12.19 40.96 52.64
N HIS A 502 -11.41 41.85 53.24
CA HIS A 502 -11.07 43.19 52.68
C HIS A 502 -9.69 43.18 52.06
N ASP A 503 -9.53 43.88 50.97
CA ASP A 503 -8.22 44.11 50.33
C ASP A 503 -7.34 44.97 51.27
N VAL A 504 -6.20 44.41 51.62
CA VAL A 504 -5.18 45.08 52.44
C VAL A 504 -3.84 45.19 51.71
N THR A 505 -3.82 44.99 50.43
CA THR A 505 -2.61 45.16 49.58
C THR A 505 -2.09 46.58 49.76
N ASN A 506 -0.79 46.74 50.03
CA ASN A 506 -0.10 48.00 50.29
C ASN A 506 -0.62 48.77 51.52
N THR A 507 -1.24 48.10 52.47
CA THR A 507 -1.78 48.73 53.70
C THR A 507 -1.16 48.13 54.97
N ALA A 508 -1.39 48.83 56.09
CA ALA A 508 -1.08 48.32 57.41
C ALA A 508 -2.13 47.29 57.84
N ILE A 509 -1.71 46.24 58.49
CA ILE A 509 -2.59 45.18 58.97
C ILE A 509 -2.52 44.99 60.50
N THR A 510 -3.53 44.39 61.08
CA THR A 510 -3.54 44.04 62.48
C THR A 510 -2.57 42.91 62.77
N ASN A 511 -1.67 43.12 63.72
CA ASN A 511 -0.66 42.14 64.14
C ASN A 511 -1.31 40.85 64.68
N GLY A 512 -0.70 39.72 64.37
CA GLY A 512 -1.13 38.39 64.81
C GLY A 512 -2.43 37.88 64.18
N GLN A 513 -3.00 38.63 63.24
CA GLN A 513 -4.15 38.19 62.48
C GLN A 513 -3.67 37.62 61.14
N PRO A 514 -4.23 36.50 60.69
CA PRO A 514 -3.89 35.93 59.40
C PRO A 514 -4.34 36.82 58.24
N VAL A 515 -3.53 36.88 57.21
CA VAL A 515 -3.90 37.39 55.89
C VAL A 515 -4.02 36.24 54.92
N VAL A 516 -4.81 36.43 53.87
CA VAL A 516 -4.97 35.46 52.78
C VAL A 516 -4.54 36.15 51.49
N ASP A 517 -3.47 35.67 50.87
CA ASP A 517 -3.12 36.10 49.53
C ASP A 517 -3.89 35.23 48.51
N VAL A 518 -4.71 35.88 47.70
CA VAL A 518 -5.54 35.26 46.66
C VAL A 518 -4.86 35.46 45.32
N ALA A 519 -4.30 34.39 44.76
CA ALA A 519 -3.74 34.38 43.41
C ALA A 519 -4.83 33.94 42.42
N THR A 520 -5.13 34.81 41.49
CA THR A 520 -6.05 34.53 40.37
C THR A 520 -5.25 34.27 39.11
N VAL A 521 -5.34 33.04 38.60
CA VAL A 521 -4.76 32.62 37.31
C VAL A 521 -5.84 32.72 36.25
N SER A 522 -5.57 33.44 35.16
CA SER A 522 -6.52 33.63 34.07
C SER A 522 -5.87 33.44 32.73
N VAL A 523 -6.64 32.97 31.72
CA VAL A 523 -6.21 32.90 30.32
C VAL A 523 -6.01 34.29 29.75
N LEU A 524 -5.10 34.42 28.78
CA LEU A 524 -4.91 35.62 27.97
C LEU A 524 -5.23 35.34 26.50
N PRO A 525 -6.06 36.20 25.85
CA PRO A 525 -6.89 37.29 26.44
C PRO A 525 -8.03 36.77 27.32
N LYS A 526 -8.46 37.53 28.29
CA LYS A 526 -9.39 37.12 29.36
C LYS A 526 -10.79 36.63 28.94
N ASN A 527 -11.16 36.66 27.69
CA ASN A 527 -12.50 36.36 27.19
C ASN A 527 -12.59 35.07 26.35
N ASN A 528 -11.70 34.13 26.55
CA ASN A 528 -11.67 32.91 25.78
C ASN A 528 -12.69 31.89 26.33
N THR A 529 -13.92 31.90 25.82
CA THR A 529 -14.96 30.91 26.19
C THR A 529 -14.54 29.53 25.70
N GLY A 530 -14.81 28.48 26.52
CA GLY A 530 -14.49 27.10 26.16
C GLY A 530 -13.06 26.64 26.48
N THR A 531 -12.26 27.51 27.13
CA THR A 531 -10.93 27.12 27.60
C THR A 531 -11.02 26.27 28.88
N PRO A 532 -10.14 25.28 29.09
CA PRO A 532 -10.11 24.52 30.33
C PRO A 532 -9.81 25.44 31.55
N ALA A 533 -10.16 25.04 32.73
CA ALA A 533 -9.72 25.74 33.95
C ALA A 533 -8.23 25.48 34.20
N PRO A 534 -7.42 26.49 34.62
CA PRO A 534 -6.05 26.25 35.06
C PRO A 534 -5.98 25.29 36.25
N THR A 535 -5.07 24.31 36.19
CA THR A 535 -4.94 23.24 37.20
C THR A 535 -3.54 23.11 37.79
N GLY A 536 -2.59 23.89 37.29
CA GLY A 536 -1.19 23.83 37.72
C GLY A 536 -0.97 24.38 39.15
N THR A 537 0.26 24.38 39.60
CA THR A 537 0.67 24.81 40.93
C THR A 537 0.94 26.30 40.98
N VAL A 538 0.40 27.00 41.97
CA VAL A 538 0.81 28.37 42.32
C VAL A 538 1.81 28.31 43.48
N THR A 539 2.93 29.00 43.33
CA THR A 539 3.99 29.11 44.34
C THR A 539 4.13 30.56 44.75
N TRP A 540 4.01 30.80 46.05
CA TRP A 540 4.26 32.11 46.65
C TRP A 540 5.65 32.18 47.23
N ASN A 541 6.38 33.26 46.84
CA ASN A 541 7.62 33.66 47.44
C ASN A 541 7.34 34.83 48.39
N ILE A 542 7.65 34.66 49.67
CA ILE A 542 7.43 35.67 50.72
C ILE A 542 8.76 36.30 51.10
N TYR A 543 8.86 37.61 51.03
CA TYR A 543 10.08 38.40 51.26
C TYR A 543 9.95 39.21 52.54
N PRO A 544 11.04 39.38 53.34
CA PRO A 544 11.06 40.16 54.58
C PRO A 544 11.33 41.65 54.31
N ASN A 545 10.71 42.21 53.28
CA ASN A 545 10.86 43.64 52.90
C ASN A 545 9.68 44.11 52.05
N ALA A 546 9.55 45.40 51.88
CA ALA A 546 8.44 46.02 51.15
C ALA A 546 8.59 45.99 49.60
N THR A 547 9.71 45.52 49.08
CA THR A 547 10.01 45.56 47.62
C THR A 547 9.96 44.20 46.95
N CYS A 548 9.72 43.13 47.67
CA CYS A 548 9.79 41.74 47.17
C CYS A 548 11.12 41.45 46.46
N THR A 549 12.22 41.88 47.03
CA THR A 549 13.57 41.68 46.43
C THR A 549 14.50 40.97 47.42
N GLY A 550 15.59 40.41 46.90
CA GLY A 550 16.56 39.68 47.73
C GLY A 550 16.17 38.24 47.97
N THR A 551 16.63 37.73 49.12
CA THR A 551 16.36 36.32 49.49
C THR A 551 14.97 36.16 50.09
N THR A 552 14.20 35.22 49.62
CA THR A 552 12.92 34.84 50.23
C THR A 552 13.18 34.17 51.59
N PHE A 553 12.36 34.49 52.61
CA PHE A 553 12.44 33.78 53.90
C PHE A 553 11.52 32.56 53.99
N THR A 554 10.52 32.47 53.10
CA THR A 554 9.69 31.27 52.98
C THR A 554 9.08 31.17 51.58
N GLN A 555 8.83 29.97 51.17
CA GLN A 555 8.13 29.63 49.93
C GLN A 555 7.03 28.63 50.26
N GLN A 556 5.84 28.85 49.72
CA GLN A 556 4.69 27.95 49.90
C GLN A 556 4.02 27.71 48.54
N SER A 557 3.43 26.55 48.35
CA SER A 557 2.78 26.18 47.09
C SER A 557 1.41 25.58 47.32
N SER A 558 0.50 25.83 46.40
CA SER A 558 -0.81 25.16 46.33
C SER A 558 -1.04 24.64 44.92
N ASN A 559 -1.44 23.39 44.79
CA ASN A 559 -1.84 22.75 43.55
C ASN A 559 -3.36 22.54 43.44
N THR A 560 -4.11 23.02 44.46
CA THR A 560 -5.55 22.89 44.51
C THR A 560 -6.19 24.25 44.47
N PRO A 561 -6.90 24.61 43.41
CA PRO A 561 -7.64 25.86 43.34
C PRO A 561 -8.81 25.85 44.31
N THR A 562 -9.08 26.99 44.95
CA THR A 562 -10.25 27.18 45.84
C THR A 562 -11.53 27.41 45.03
N SER A 563 -11.39 27.91 43.79
CA SER A 563 -12.46 27.98 42.81
C SER A 563 -11.89 27.88 41.41
N SER A 564 -12.67 27.33 40.49
CA SER A 564 -12.28 27.22 39.08
C SER A 564 -13.49 27.33 38.16
N SER A 565 -13.25 27.90 36.99
CA SER A 565 -14.20 28.00 35.88
C SER A 565 -13.44 28.08 34.56
N SER A 566 -14.14 28.12 33.41
CA SER A 566 -13.50 28.22 32.10
C SER A 566 -12.48 29.36 32.04
N GLY A 567 -11.23 29.04 31.83
CA GLY A 567 -10.12 30.00 31.73
C GLY A 567 -9.73 30.72 33.01
N LEU A 568 -10.20 30.29 34.15
CA LEU A 568 -10.00 30.98 35.44
C LEU A 568 -9.85 29.99 36.58
N ALA A 569 -8.87 30.21 37.46
CA ALA A 569 -8.74 29.51 38.73
C ALA A 569 -8.21 30.47 39.82
N THR A 570 -8.69 30.30 41.04
CA THR A 570 -8.18 31.04 42.21
C THR A 570 -7.53 30.08 43.20
N TYR A 571 -6.41 30.52 43.74
CA TYR A 571 -5.63 29.82 44.76
C TYR A 571 -5.45 30.74 45.95
N GLN A 572 -5.30 30.17 47.13
CA GLN A 572 -5.20 30.94 48.38
C GLN A 572 -4.04 30.45 49.23
N LEU A 573 -3.33 31.40 49.80
CA LEU A 573 -2.33 31.19 50.82
C LEU A 573 -2.68 31.94 52.08
N SER A 574 -2.81 31.25 53.22
CA SER A 574 -2.96 31.89 54.53
C SER A 574 -1.59 32.06 55.18
N TYR A 575 -1.30 33.27 55.65
CA TYR A 575 -0.03 33.63 56.27
C TYR A 575 -0.29 34.54 57.47
N THR A 576 0.38 34.31 58.61
CA THR A 576 0.29 35.17 59.79
C THR A 576 1.61 35.92 59.96
N PRO A 577 1.68 37.21 59.64
CA PRO A 577 2.90 38.01 59.79
C PRO A 577 3.18 38.30 61.27
N THR A 578 4.49 38.43 61.58
CA THR A 578 4.93 38.79 62.92
C THR A 578 4.99 40.33 63.09
N SER A 579 4.78 40.80 64.30
CA SER A 579 4.75 42.23 64.64
C SER A 579 6.00 42.98 64.19
N GLY A 580 5.80 44.17 63.62
CA GLY A 580 6.89 45.10 63.21
C GLY A 580 7.64 44.71 61.96
N THR A 581 7.13 43.75 61.20
CA THR A 581 7.80 43.29 59.96
C THR A 581 7.04 43.71 58.70
N PHE A 582 7.81 44.11 57.66
CA PHE A 582 7.28 44.13 56.31
C PHE A 582 7.30 42.74 55.71
N VAL A 583 6.26 42.38 55.02
CA VAL A 583 6.17 41.16 54.26
C VAL A 583 5.68 41.48 52.86
N CYS A 584 6.29 40.91 51.87
CA CYS A 584 5.93 41.13 50.48
C CYS A 584 5.71 39.78 49.80
N PHE A 585 4.64 39.65 49.04
CA PHE A 585 4.26 38.42 48.35
C PHE A 585 4.44 38.55 46.85
N LYS A 586 4.92 37.52 46.23
CA LYS A 586 4.90 37.30 44.77
C LYS A 586 4.43 35.90 44.48
N ALA A 587 3.45 35.73 43.62
CA ALA A 587 2.96 34.44 43.19
C ALA A 587 3.43 34.15 41.78
N ALA A 588 3.76 32.88 41.55
CA ALA A 588 4.09 32.35 40.24
C ALA A 588 3.24 31.07 39.98
N TYR A 589 2.61 31.03 38.84
CA TYR A 589 1.93 29.86 38.31
C TYR A 589 2.90 29.03 37.48
N GLY A 590 3.08 27.76 37.82
CA GLY A 590 4.02 26.85 37.15
C GLY A 590 3.60 26.37 35.76
N GLY A 591 2.38 26.72 35.35
CA GLY A 591 1.77 26.16 34.16
C GLY A 591 1.17 24.78 34.40
N ASP A 592 0.47 24.27 33.40
CA ASP A 592 -0.01 22.89 33.30
C ASP A 592 0.01 22.42 31.84
N THR A 593 -0.66 21.33 31.53
CA THR A 593 -0.75 20.83 30.14
C THR A 593 -1.32 21.87 29.20
N ALA A 594 -2.37 22.59 29.62
CA ALA A 594 -3.09 23.56 28.79
C ALA A 594 -2.52 24.96 28.82
N TYR A 595 -1.77 25.35 29.87
CA TYR A 595 -1.34 26.72 30.14
C TYR A 595 0.16 26.86 30.32
N GLN A 596 0.70 27.92 29.74
CA GLN A 596 2.09 28.35 29.96
C GLN A 596 2.27 28.88 31.40
N PRO A 597 3.49 28.80 31.95
CA PRO A 597 3.83 29.43 33.21
C PRO A 597 3.65 30.96 33.17
N SER A 598 3.29 31.56 34.31
CA SER A 598 3.22 32.99 34.49
C SER A 598 3.53 33.43 35.92
N ALA A 599 3.87 34.69 36.12
CA ALA A 599 4.12 35.21 37.46
C ALA A 599 3.44 36.59 37.64
N SER A 600 3.10 36.91 38.89
CA SER A 600 2.59 38.23 39.20
C SER A 600 3.65 39.32 38.90
N THR A 601 3.21 40.38 38.24
CA THR A 601 4.09 41.49 37.84
C THR A 601 4.29 42.53 38.95
N PHE A 602 3.36 42.55 39.92
CA PHE A 602 3.38 43.54 41.00
C PHE A 602 3.87 42.91 42.30
N ALA A 603 4.59 43.70 43.10
CA ALA A 603 4.93 43.41 44.45
C ALA A 603 3.73 43.78 45.35
N GLU A 604 3.38 42.93 46.30
CA GLU A 604 2.28 43.15 47.21
C GLU A 604 2.82 43.22 48.65
N PRO A 605 3.32 44.37 49.09
CA PRO A 605 3.77 44.56 50.46
C PRO A 605 2.61 44.79 51.41
N ILE A 606 2.74 44.27 52.61
CA ILE A 606 1.94 44.62 53.78
C ILE A 606 2.86 44.91 54.96
N CYS A 607 2.40 45.73 55.89
CA CYS A 607 3.12 45.99 57.13
C CYS A 607 2.28 45.56 58.35
N ALA A 608 2.84 44.69 59.16
CA ALA A 608 2.19 44.26 60.40
C ALA A 608 2.57 45.21 61.53
N PHE A 609 1.60 45.99 62.03
CA PHE A 609 1.81 46.85 63.17
C PHE A 609 1.51 46.15 64.49
N PRO A 610 2.17 46.51 65.64
CA PRO A 610 1.77 46.07 66.96
C PRO A 610 0.34 46.52 67.24
N ASN A 611 -0.40 45.73 68.05
CA ASN A 611 -1.81 46.01 68.37
C ASN A 611 -2.05 47.47 68.64
N ALA A 612 -3.20 48.00 68.19
CA ALA A 612 -3.64 49.39 68.31
C ALA A 612 -3.73 49.98 69.75
N GLY A 613 -3.17 49.35 70.80
CA GLY A 613 -2.96 49.87 72.12
C GLY A 613 -1.60 50.45 72.43
N GLU A 614 -0.62 50.36 71.49
CA GLU A 614 0.76 50.87 71.68
C GLU A 614 1.10 52.06 70.80
N GLU A 615 0.19 52.59 69.98
CA GLU A 615 0.42 53.73 69.13
C GLU A 615 0.08 55.09 69.72
N GLN A 616 0.10 55.20 71.05
CA GLN A 616 0.05 56.50 71.65
C GLN A 616 1.32 56.71 72.49
N LEU A 617 2.42 57.02 71.81
CA LEU A 617 3.50 57.80 72.44
C LEU A 617 4.77 57.67 71.59
N GLN A 618 4.87 58.40 70.48
CA GLN A 618 6.03 59.26 70.14
C GLN A 618 5.71 60.20 69.00
#